data_acf5ec41b31d0e4142a3a714a07bb3f7
#
_entry.id   acf5ec41b31d0e4142a3a714a07bb3f7
#
_cell.length_a   1.000
_cell.length_b   1.000
_cell.length_c   1.000
_cell.angle_alpha   90.00
_cell.angle_beta   90.00
_cell.angle_gamma   90.00
#
_symmetry.space_group_name_H-M   'P 1'
#
loop_
_entity.id
_entity.type
_entity.pdbx_description
1 polymer ?
#
loop_
_entity_poly.entity_id
_entity_poly.type
_entity_poly.pdbx_seq_one_letter_code
_entity_poly.pdbx_strand_id
1 'polypeptide(L)'
;MAQSEQEILAGLAEIVNEETGLDPESVQSDKAFTDDLDIDSLSMMTIVVNAEEKFGVRIPADEVKNLRTVGDAVSFIQSNQS
;
A
#
# COMPACT_ATOMS: atom_id res chain seq x y z
N MET A 1 -12.21 -11.26 9.96
CA MET A 1 -11.43 -12.02 8.98
C MET A 1 -10.58 -11.10 8.11
N ALA A 2 -9.38 -11.54 7.80
CA ALA A 2 -8.52 -10.76 6.92
C ALA A 2 -9.06 -10.76 5.49
N GLN A 3 -8.86 -9.66 4.79
CA GLN A 3 -9.22 -9.56 3.39
C GLN A 3 -8.25 -10.39 2.55
N SER A 4 -8.68 -10.78 1.37
CA SER A 4 -7.79 -11.47 0.43
C SER A 4 -6.72 -10.52 -0.09
N GLU A 5 -5.65 -11.08 -0.64
CA GLU A 5 -4.58 -10.26 -1.22
C GLU A 5 -5.13 -9.36 -2.34
N GLN A 6 -6.05 -9.89 -3.14
CA GLN A 6 -6.64 -9.11 -4.23
C GLN A 6 -7.46 -7.94 -3.71
N GLU A 7 -8.20 -8.14 -2.65
CA GLU A 7 -8.99 -7.06 -2.06
C GLU A 7 -8.10 -5.97 -1.49
N ILE A 8 -7.02 -6.37 -0.83
CA ILE A 8 -6.06 -5.42 -0.26
C ILE A 8 -5.35 -4.68 -1.38
N LEU A 9 -4.94 -5.39 -2.41
CA LEU A 9 -4.29 -4.79 -3.56
C LEU A 9 -5.18 -3.75 -4.22
N ALA A 10 -6.44 -4.10 -4.43
CA ALA A 10 -7.41 -3.17 -5.04
C ALA A 10 -7.59 -1.92 -4.17
N GLY A 11 -7.66 -2.10 -2.86
CA GLY A 11 -7.77 -0.97 -1.94
C GLY A 11 -6.56 -0.08 -1.95
N LEU A 12 -5.37 -0.68 -1.99
CA LEU A 12 -4.12 0.08 -2.10
C LEU A 12 -4.06 0.84 -3.42
N ALA A 13 -4.49 0.20 -4.51
CA ALA A 13 -4.51 0.85 -5.82
C ALA A 13 -5.39 2.09 -5.80
N GLU A 14 -6.54 2.02 -5.14
CA GLU A 14 -7.41 3.17 -5.00
C GLU A 14 -6.75 4.30 -4.22
N ILE A 15 -6.07 3.95 -3.12
CA ILE A 15 -5.38 4.94 -2.30
C ILE A 15 -4.27 5.62 -3.11
N VAL A 16 -3.49 4.84 -3.84
CA VAL A 16 -2.42 5.37 -4.67
C VAL A 16 -2.98 6.27 -5.77
N ASN A 17 -4.09 5.86 -6.39
CA ASN A 17 -4.74 6.67 -7.41
C ASN A 17 -5.18 8.02 -6.85
N GLU A 18 -5.81 8.02 -5.68
CA GLU A 18 -6.27 9.26 -5.06
C GLU A 18 -5.12 10.18 -4.68
N GLU A 19 -4.00 9.63 -4.25
CA GLU A 19 -2.88 10.44 -3.80
C GLU A 19 -2.00 10.92 -4.96
N THR A 20 -1.74 10.06 -5.93
CA THR A 20 -0.78 10.35 -6.99
C THR A 20 -1.39 10.52 -8.37
N GLY A 21 -2.61 10.06 -8.57
CA GLY A 21 -3.26 10.07 -9.88
C GLY A 21 -2.85 8.92 -10.78
N LEU A 22 -2.07 7.98 -10.26
CA LEU A 22 -1.67 6.80 -11.03
C LEU A 22 -2.88 5.92 -11.30
N ASP A 23 -2.89 5.29 -12.48
CA ASP A 23 -3.92 4.34 -12.85
C ASP A 23 -3.91 3.17 -11.86
N PRO A 24 -5.06 2.82 -11.27
CA PRO A 24 -5.11 1.68 -10.35
C PRO A 24 -4.58 0.39 -10.97
N GLU A 25 -4.73 0.21 -12.27
CA GLU A 25 -4.23 -0.98 -12.96
C GLU A 25 -2.70 -1.02 -13.01
N SER A 26 -2.05 0.12 -12.83
CA SER A 26 -0.59 0.18 -12.78
C SER A 26 -0.04 -0.27 -11.44
N VAL A 27 -0.89 -0.33 -10.41
CA VAL A 27 -0.47 -0.70 -9.06
C VAL A 27 -0.57 -2.21 -8.92
N GLN A 28 0.54 -2.88 -9.20
CA GLN A 28 0.61 -4.34 -9.15
C GLN A 28 1.58 -4.79 -8.08
N SER A 29 1.43 -6.04 -7.63
CA SER A 29 2.23 -6.58 -6.53
C SER A 29 3.73 -6.53 -6.77
N ASP A 30 4.17 -6.68 -8.01
CA ASP A 30 5.58 -6.70 -8.34
C ASP A 30 6.19 -5.31 -8.55
N LYS A 31 5.39 -4.27 -8.43
CA LYS A 31 5.86 -2.91 -8.63
C LYS A 31 6.41 -2.32 -7.34
N ALA A 32 7.54 -1.64 -7.43
CA ALA A 32 8.11 -0.92 -6.30
C ALA A 32 7.48 0.47 -6.22
N PHE A 33 7.17 0.91 -5.01
CA PHE A 33 6.52 2.21 -4.81
C PHE A 33 7.37 3.37 -5.34
N THR A 34 8.66 3.35 -5.06
CA THR A 34 9.54 4.45 -5.46
C THR A 34 10.14 4.25 -6.83
N ASP A 35 10.57 3.02 -7.15
CA ASP A 35 11.28 2.76 -8.40
C ASP A 35 10.34 2.61 -9.60
N ASP A 36 9.22 1.93 -9.40
CA ASP A 36 8.29 1.66 -10.52
C ASP A 36 7.15 2.65 -10.58
N LEU A 37 6.64 3.07 -9.44
CA LEU A 37 5.49 3.98 -9.37
C LEU A 37 5.89 5.42 -9.13
N ASP A 38 7.18 5.66 -8.90
CA ASP A 38 7.73 7.00 -8.71
C ASP A 38 7.03 7.78 -7.60
N ILE A 39 6.71 7.09 -6.52
CA ILE A 39 6.06 7.70 -5.36
C ILE A 39 7.13 8.20 -4.39
N ASP A 40 7.08 9.48 -4.05
CA ASP A 40 8.07 10.05 -3.13
C ASP A 40 7.72 9.74 -1.66
N SER A 41 8.62 10.13 -0.76
CA SER A 41 8.47 9.82 0.67
C SER A 41 7.23 10.45 1.28
N LEU A 42 6.89 11.66 0.87
CA LEU A 42 5.72 12.35 1.42
C LEU A 42 4.43 11.67 0.99
N SER A 43 4.34 11.35 -0.30
CA SER A 43 3.17 10.64 -0.81
C SER A 43 3.05 9.26 -0.18
N MET A 44 4.19 8.61 0.03
CA MET A 44 4.21 7.28 0.66
C MET A 44 3.63 7.34 2.08
N MET A 45 3.99 8.37 2.85
CA MET A 45 3.47 8.54 4.21
C MET A 45 1.95 8.73 4.19
N THR A 46 1.46 9.52 3.25
CA THR A 46 0.02 9.73 3.11
C THR A 46 -0.69 8.42 2.75
N ILE A 47 -0.10 7.66 1.83
CA ILE A 47 -0.65 6.36 1.42
C ILE A 47 -0.71 5.42 2.63
N VAL A 48 0.35 5.40 3.43
CA VAL A 48 0.41 4.55 4.62
C VAL A 48 -0.69 4.91 5.61
N VAL A 49 -0.86 6.21 5.89
CA VAL A 49 -1.90 6.65 6.82
C VAL A 49 -3.30 6.25 6.33
N ASN A 50 -3.55 6.45 5.04
CA ASN A 50 -4.83 6.09 4.45
C ASN A 50 -5.05 4.57 4.50
N ALA A 51 -3.98 3.80 4.29
CA ALA A 51 -4.07 2.35 4.35
C ALA A 51 -4.38 1.88 5.77
N GLU A 52 -3.79 2.51 6.77
CA GLU A 52 -4.08 2.17 8.15
C GLU A 52 -5.56 2.35 8.46
N GLU A 53 -6.13 3.44 8.00
CA GLU A 53 -7.55 3.71 8.23
C GLU A 53 -8.46 2.78 7.42
N LYS A 54 -8.10 2.57 6.16
CA LYS A 54 -8.93 1.77 5.27
C LYS A 54 -8.97 0.30 5.68
N PHE A 55 -7.84 -0.24 6.08
CA PHE A 55 -7.72 -1.67 6.39
C PHE A 55 -7.74 -1.97 7.89
N GLY A 56 -7.77 -0.95 8.73
CA GLY A 56 -7.81 -1.16 10.16
C GLY A 56 -6.53 -1.79 10.72
N VAL A 57 -5.40 -1.46 10.15
CA VAL A 57 -4.10 -2.00 10.58
C VAL A 57 -3.19 -0.87 11.04
N ARG A 58 -2.13 -1.22 11.74
CA ARG A 58 -1.12 -0.26 12.16
C ARG A 58 0.17 -0.53 11.39
N ILE A 59 0.71 0.49 10.75
CA ILE A 59 1.95 0.40 9.99
C ILE A 59 2.96 1.36 10.61
N PRO A 60 3.81 0.89 11.52
CA PRO A 60 4.83 1.76 12.14
C PRO A 60 5.79 2.30 11.10
N ALA A 61 6.35 3.48 11.37
CA ALA A 61 7.30 4.11 10.46
C ALA A 61 8.49 3.20 10.14
N ASP A 62 8.93 2.42 11.11
CA ASP A 62 10.03 1.48 10.90
C ASP A 62 9.69 0.41 9.86
N GLU A 63 8.42 0.01 9.81
CA GLU A 63 7.98 -1.00 8.86
C GLU A 63 7.81 -0.43 7.45
N VAL A 64 7.52 0.85 7.34
CA VAL A 64 7.39 1.49 6.02
C VAL A 64 8.66 1.31 5.20
N LYS A 65 9.82 1.32 5.84
CA LYS A 65 11.10 1.13 5.17
C LYS A 65 11.20 -0.25 4.51
N ASN A 66 10.47 -1.22 5.03
CA ASN A 66 10.50 -2.59 4.52
C ASN A 66 9.44 -2.83 3.43
N LEU A 67 8.55 -1.85 3.23
CA LEU A 67 7.50 -1.96 2.22
C LEU A 67 7.99 -1.39 0.89
N ARG A 68 8.89 -2.12 0.25
CA ARG A 68 9.50 -1.66 -0.99
C ARG A 68 8.58 -1.83 -2.18
N THR A 69 7.84 -2.92 -2.22
CA THR A 69 6.92 -3.21 -3.31
C THR A 69 5.48 -3.20 -2.81
N VAL A 70 4.55 -3.11 -3.76
CA VAL A 70 3.12 -3.18 -3.45
C VAL A 70 2.81 -4.51 -2.78
N GLY A 71 3.41 -5.59 -3.26
CA GLY A 71 3.22 -6.92 -2.67
C GLY A 71 3.68 -6.99 -1.22
N ASP A 72 4.78 -6.33 -0.89
CA ASP A 72 5.25 -6.27 0.49
C ASP A 72 4.20 -5.61 1.38
N ALA A 73 3.60 -4.52 0.91
CA ALA A 73 2.57 -3.82 1.65
C ALA A 73 1.31 -4.69 1.80
N VAL A 74 0.91 -5.36 0.73
CA VAL A 74 -0.25 -6.25 0.77
C VAL A 74 -0.04 -7.37 1.80
N SER A 75 1.13 -7.99 1.77
CA SER A 75 1.45 -9.06 2.72
C SER A 75 1.45 -8.55 4.16
N PHE A 76 2.04 -7.38 4.38
CA PHE A 76 2.08 -6.80 5.71
C PHE A 76 0.66 -6.52 6.23
N ILE A 77 -0.16 -5.92 5.41
CA ILE A 77 -1.54 -5.59 5.79
C ILE A 77 -2.32 -6.87 6.09
N GLN A 78 -2.22 -7.85 5.22
CA GLN A 78 -2.93 -9.11 5.41
C GLN A 78 -2.52 -9.80 6.71
N SER A 79 -1.23 -9.79 7.01
CA SER A 79 -0.70 -10.43 8.22
C SER A 79 -1.16 -9.73 9.50
N ASN A 80 -1.49 -8.45 9.42
CA ASN A 80 -1.87 -7.66 10.59
C ASN A 80 -3.37 -7.46 10.73
N GLN A 81 -4.15 -7.90 9.78
CA GLN A 81 -5.60 -7.94 9.92
C GLN A 81 -5.99 -9.17 10.72
N SER A 82 -6.97 -9.03 11.57
CA SER A 82 -7.41 -10.14 12.39
C SER A 82 -8.88 -10.42 12.20
#